data_427995e651b33fc72c1e0fbadc6bce1b
#
_entry.id   427995e651b33fc72c1e0fbadc6bce1b
#
_cell.length_a   1.000
_cell.length_b   1.000
_cell.length_c   1.000
_cell.angle_alpha   90.00
_cell.angle_beta   90.00
_cell.angle_gamma   90.00
#
_symmetry.space_group_name_H-M   'P 1'
#
loop_
_entity.id
_entity.type
_entity.pdbx_description
1 polymer ?
#
loop_
_entity_poly.entity_id
_entity_poly.type
_entity_poly.pdbx_seq_one_letter_code
_entity_poly.pdbx_strand_id
1 'polypeptide(L)'
;MDVAAQFGDNLIRCRKLANLSQDELSVMASVHRTEISQLERGLRIARIDTLAKLYGSLEVDPGDLLVGIVWTPGDMRIGRFKERAPDG
;
A
#
# COMPACT_ATOMS: atom_id res chain seq x y z
N MET A 1 3.21 -10.30 -10.19
CA MET A 1 2.65 -9.79 -8.92
C MET A 1 1.81 -8.56 -9.19
N ASP A 2 0.67 -8.45 -8.53
CA ASP A 2 -0.17 -7.25 -8.58
C ASP A 2 0.27 -6.30 -7.44
N VAL A 3 1.01 -5.26 -7.81
CA VAL A 3 1.55 -4.28 -6.85
C VAL A 3 0.41 -3.53 -6.14
N ALA A 4 -0.65 -3.18 -6.87
CA ALA A 4 -1.78 -2.47 -6.27
C ALA A 4 -2.49 -3.33 -5.22
N ALA A 5 -2.67 -4.61 -5.50
CA ALA A 5 -3.30 -5.53 -4.55
C ALA A 5 -2.42 -5.72 -3.30
N GLN A 6 -1.12 -5.87 -3.49
CA GLN A 6 -0.19 -6.02 -2.36
C GLN A 6 -0.17 -4.76 -1.48
N PHE A 7 -0.13 -3.59 -2.12
CA PHE A 7 -0.18 -2.33 -1.39
C PHE A 7 -1.51 -2.20 -0.62
N GLY A 8 -2.62 -2.56 -1.26
CA GLY A 8 -3.94 -2.52 -0.62
C GLY A 8 -4.00 -3.39 0.64
N ASP A 9 -3.46 -4.60 0.57
CA ASP A 9 -3.40 -5.50 1.73
C ASP A 9 -2.56 -4.88 2.86
N ASN A 10 -1.43 -4.26 2.50
CA ASN A 10 -0.56 -3.61 3.48
C ASN A 10 -1.28 -2.42 4.14
N LEU A 11 -2.00 -1.65 3.35
CA LEU A 11 -2.74 -0.49 3.87
C LEU A 11 -3.85 -0.93 4.84
N ILE A 12 -4.60 -1.96 4.47
CA ILE A 12 -5.64 -2.51 5.37
C ILE A 12 -5.02 -2.94 6.69
N ARG A 13 -3.91 -3.68 6.63
CA ARG A 13 -3.24 -4.17 7.83
C ARG A 13 -2.78 -3.02 8.73
N CYS A 14 -2.09 -2.04 8.16
CA CYS A 14 -1.60 -0.90 8.95
C CYS A 14 -2.74 -0.08 9.52
N ARG A 15 -3.81 0.13 8.75
CA ARG A 15 -4.97 0.87 9.22
C ARG A 15 -5.66 0.15 10.39
N LYS A 16 -5.86 -1.15 10.28
CA LYS A 16 -6.49 -1.94 11.35
C LYS A 16 -5.62 -2.02 12.59
N LEU A 17 -4.31 -2.13 12.43
CA LEU A 17 -3.39 -2.11 13.57
C LEU A 17 -3.41 -0.76 14.28
N ALA A 18 -3.65 0.32 13.56
CA ALA A 18 -3.81 1.65 14.14
C ALA A 18 -5.22 1.87 14.70
N ASN A 19 -6.10 0.89 14.55
CA ASN A 19 -7.47 0.95 15.05
C ASN A 19 -8.28 2.09 14.44
N LEU A 20 -8.08 2.34 13.15
CA LEU A 20 -8.76 3.42 12.42
C LEU A 20 -9.75 2.84 11.41
N SER A 21 -10.89 3.52 11.26
CA SER A 21 -11.78 3.27 10.13
C SER A 21 -11.24 3.93 8.86
N GLN A 22 -11.81 3.58 7.71
CA GLN A 22 -11.47 4.27 6.46
C GLN A 22 -11.80 5.76 6.54
N ASP A 23 -12.93 6.11 7.15
CA ASP A 23 -13.33 7.52 7.32
C ASP A 23 -12.34 8.28 8.20
N GLU A 24 -11.93 7.69 9.31
CA GLU A 24 -10.96 8.30 10.21
C GLU A 24 -9.62 8.54 9.51
N LEU A 25 -9.13 7.54 8.80
CA LEU A 25 -7.88 7.69 8.05
C LEU A 25 -8.00 8.76 6.96
N SER A 26 -9.15 8.82 6.27
CA SER A 26 -9.36 9.83 5.22
C SER A 26 -9.26 11.25 5.77
N VAL A 27 -9.82 11.49 6.94
CA VAL A 27 -9.73 12.80 7.60
C VAL A 27 -8.29 13.11 7.99
N MET A 28 -7.61 12.16 8.64
CA MET A 28 -6.24 12.36 9.10
C MET A 28 -5.26 12.60 7.96
N ALA A 29 -5.42 11.85 6.88
CA ALA A 29 -4.50 11.89 5.74
C ALA A 29 -4.87 12.95 4.71
N SER A 30 -6.02 13.58 4.82
CA SER A 30 -6.55 14.48 3.77
C SER A 30 -6.60 13.76 2.43
N VAL A 31 -7.02 12.52 2.44
CA VAL A 31 -7.23 11.68 1.26
C VAL A 31 -8.69 11.30 1.24
N HIS A 32 -9.33 11.41 0.08
CA HIS A 32 -10.75 11.11 -0.03
C HIS A 32 -11.01 9.65 0.36
N ARG A 33 -12.12 9.41 1.10
CA ARG A 33 -12.46 8.05 1.52
C ARG A 33 -12.60 7.09 0.35
N THR A 34 -13.15 7.57 -0.77
CA THR A 34 -13.26 6.77 -1.99
C THR A 34 -11.89 6.31 -2.50
N GLU A 35 -10.89 7.19 -2.43
CA GLU A 35 -9.53 6.83 -2.82
C GLU A 35 -8.94 5.78 -1.88
N ILE A 36 -9.13 5.93 -0.56
CA ILE A 36 -8.67 4.93 0.40
C ILE A 36 -9.30 3.57 0.10
N SER A 37 -10.62 3.55 -0.12
CA SER A 37 -11.32 2.32 -0.47
C SER A 37 -10.75 1.68 -1.74
N GLN A 38 -10.50 2.47 -2.77
CA GLN A 38 -9.94 1.98 -4.04
C GLN A 38 -8.52 1.44 -3.85
N LEU A 39 -7.70 2.12 -3.05
CA LEU A 39 -6.33 1.66 -2.74
C LEU A 39 -6.36 0.32 -1.99
N GLU A 40 -7.24 0.20 -1.00
CA GLU A 40 -7.36 -1.03 -0.21
C GLU A 40 -7.87 -2.20 -1.04
N ARG A 41 -8.68 -1.93 -2.06
CA ARG A 41 -9.21 -2.96 -2.95
C ARG A 41 -8.28 -3.27 -4.12
N GLY A 42 -7.13 -2.62 -4.18
CA GLY A 42 -6.16 -2.88 -5.25
C GLY A 42 -6.59 -2.34 -6.61
N LEU A 43 -7.45 -1.33 -6.65
CA LEU A 43 -7.98 -0.78 -7.89
C LEU A 43 -7.15 0.36 -8.47
N ARG A 44 -6.18 0.87 -7.73
CA ARG A 44 -5.30 1.95 -8.21
C ARG A 44 -3.97 1.93 -7.46
N ILE A 45 -2.98 2.60 -8.06
CA ILE A 45 -1.66 2.78 -7.47
C ILE A 45 -1.64 4.11 -6.73
N ALA A 46 -1.04 4.12 -5.54
CA ALA A 46 -0.90 5.35 -4.77
C ALA A 46 0.19 6.24 -5.38
N ARG A 47 -0.11 7.51 -5.50
CA ARG A 47 0.90 8.52 -5.81
C ARG A 47 1.83 8.69 -4.61
N ILE A 48 3.02 9.21 -4.84
CA ILE A 48 4.00 9.40 -3.76
C ILE A 48 3.48 10.34 -2.67
N ASP A 49 2.78 11.40 -3.04
CA ASP A 49 2.21 12.32 -2.05
C ASP A 49 1.12 11.64 -1.22
N THR A 50 0.27 10.83 -1.86
CA THR A 50 -0.73 10.04 -1.14
C THR A 50 -0.07 9.04 -0.21
N LEU A 51 0.97 8.35 -0.68
CA LEU A 51 1.74 7.42 0.14
C LEU A 51 2.28 8.11 1.40
N ALA A 52 2.89 9.29 1.24
CA ALA A 52 3.44 10.04 2.37
C ALA A 52 2.36 10.46 3.36
N LYS A 53 1.20 10.89 2.89
CA LYS A 53 0.06 11.24 3.75
C LYS A 53 -0.41 10.02 4.54
N LEU A 54 -0.41 8.85 3.92
CA LEU A 54 -0.86 7.62 4.57
C LEU A 54 0.12 7.17 5.64
N TYR A 55 1.41 7.03 5.32
CA TYR A 55 2.35 6.54 6.35
C TYR A 55 2.54 7.57 7.47
N GLY A 56 2.43 8.86 7.16
CA GLY A 56 2.48 9.90 8.20
C GLY A 56 1.29 9.83 9.14
N SER A 57 0.09 9.62 8.59
CA SER A 57 -1.13 9.53 9.40
C SER A 57 -1.17 8.25 10.23
N LEU A 58 -0.67 7.16 9.69
CA LEU A 58 -0.63 5.87 10.38
C LEU A 58 0.55 5.76 11.35
N GLU A 59 1.48 6.71 11.32
CA GLU A 59 2.69 6.70 12.15
C GLU A 59 3.50 5.43 11.95
N VAL A 60 3.65 5.03 10.69
CA VAL A 60 4.45 3.87 10.30
C VAL A 60 5.55 4.33 9.35
N ASP A 61 6.57 3.49 9.16
CA ASP A 61 7.59 3.74 8.14
C ASP A 61 7.01 3.46 6.75
N PRO A 62 7.51 4.15 5.71
CA PRO A 62 7.07 3.85 4.34
C PRO A 62 7.19 2.37 3.99
N GLY A 63 8.23 1.70 4.49
CA GLY A 63 8.44 0.27 4.26
C GLY A 63 7.33 -0.61 4.76
N ASP A 64 6.61 -0.18 5.79
CA ASP A 64 5.48 -0.96 6.31
C ASP A 64 4.33 -1.04 5.31
N LEU A 65 4.17 -0.02 4.46
CA LEU A 65 3.18 -0.02 3.39
C LEU A 65 3.68 -0.72 2.13
N LEU A 66 4.98 -0.99 2.04
CA LEU A 66 5.62 -1.56 0.86
C LEU A 66 6.07 -3.01 1.07
N VAL A 67 5.69 -3.62 2.19
CA VAL A 67 6.06 -5.01 2.50
C VAL A 67 5.65 -5.92 1.34
N GLY A 68 6.59 -6.75 0.88
CA GLY A 68 6.36 -7.71 -0.18
C GLY A 68 6.44 -7.13 -1.59
N ILE A 69 6.62 -5.81 -1.73
CA ILE A 69 6.77 -5.17 -3.03
C ILE A 69 8.28 -5.01 -3.30
N VAL A 70 8.81 -5.89 -4.11
CA VAL A 70 10.26 -5.95 -4.38
C VAL A 70 10.48 -6.06 -5.88
N TRP A 71 11.28 -5.15 -6.40
CA TRP A 71 11.66 -5.15 -7.81
C TRP A 71 12.92 -6.01 -8.00
N THR A 72 12.88 -6.89 -8.97
CA THR A 72 14.06 -7.68 -9.38
C THR A 72 14.60 -7.07 -10.69
N PRO A 73 15.81 -6.49 -10.67
CA PRO A 73 16.37 -5.88 -11.87
C PRO A 73 16.56 -6.93 -12.96
N GLY A 74 16.34 -6.49 -14.21
CA GLY A 74 16.70 -7.29 -15.37
C GLY A 74 18.21 -7.24 -15.58
N ASP A 75 18.75 -8.34 -16.07
CA ASP A 75 20.15 -8.46 -16.49
C ASP A 75 20.16 -8.58 -18.00
N MET A 76 19.94 -9.81 -18.47
CA MET A 76 19.76 -10.08 -19.90
C MET A 76 18.28 -10.09 -20.28
N ARG A 77 17.40 -9.77 -19.36
CA ARG A 77 15.94 -9.78 -19.50
C ARG A 77 15.37 -8.54 -18.84
N ILE A 78 14.07 -8.31 -19.10
CA ILE A 78 13.31 -7.26 -18.43
C ILE A 78 13.19 -7.59 -16.94
N GLY A 79 13.43 -6.59 -16.08
CA GLY A 79 13.20 -6.74 -14.64
C GLY A 79 11.72 -6.94 -14.31
N ARG A 80 11.44 -7.34 -13.10
CA ARG A 80 10.07 -7.62 -12.67
C ARG A 80 9.92 -7.43 -11.17
N PHE A 81 8.67 -7.28 -10.72
CA PHE A 81 8.36 -7.37 -9.30
C PHE A 81 8.41 -8.83 -8.87
N LYS A 82 8.92 -9.04 -7.66
CA LYS A 82 9.05 -10.39 -7.10
C LYS A 82 7.66 -10.98 -6.88
N GLU A 83 7.49 -12.25 -7.28
CA GLU A 83 6.23 -12.94 -7.02
C GLU A 83 5.99 -13.10 -5.53
N ARG A 84 4.70 -13.02 -5.13
CA ARG A 84 4.32 -13.31 -3.75
C ARG A 84 4.60 -14.77 -3.45
N ALA A 85 5.15 -15.00 -2.27
CA ALA A 85 5.29 -16.38 -1.80
C ALA A 85 3.89 -16.98 -1.66
N PRO A 86 3.69 -18.25 -2.07
CA PRO A 86 2.41 -18.91 -1.82
C PRO A 86 2.15 -18.98 -0.32
N ASP A 87 0.88 -18.80 0.06
CA ASP A 87 0.47 -18.98 1.45
C ASP A 87 0.72 -20.43 1.84
N GLY A 88 1.71 -20.63 2.66
CA GLY A 88 2.19 -21.96 2.99
C GLY A 88 1.64 -22.45 4.27
#